data_aca626aed2f4a8e77cc349a1143c05e2
#
_entry.id   aca626aed2f4a8e77cc349a1143c05e2
#
_cell.length_a   1.000
_cell.length_b   1.000
_cell.length_c   1.000
_cell.angle_alpha   90.00
_cell.angle_beta   90.00
_cell.angle_gamma   90.00
#
_symmetry.space_group_name_H-M   'P 1'
#
loop_
_entity.id
_entity.type
_entity.pdbx_description
1 polymer ?
#
loop_
_entity_poly.entity_id
_entity_poly.type
_entity_poly.pdbx_seq_one_letter_code
_entity_poly.pdbx_strand_id
1 'polypeptide(L)'
;ASALREALTRLAPLVDGPQAVVGLGPAVVAALGATVPGLRPFAALKGPGVEVPATPTALWCWLRGTDRGKLVHATRAIEKALAPALRLERAIEAFRHGRGPNGHGRDLTGYEDGTENPENAAAEKAALAHRQGAGLNGSSFVAVQQWLHDLDAFERMGTREQDNMVGRRRRDNHELDDAPASAHVKRTAQESFKPEAFVLRRSMPWALDRQAGLMFVAFGKSFDAFEAQMRRMAGLDDGIVDAMFQISRPVTGA
;
A
#
# COMPACT_ATOMS: atom_id res chain seq x y z
N ALA A 1 3.46 -4.99 28.82
CA ALA A 1 4.31 -5.93 28.06
C ALA A 1 3.80 -7.37 28.14
N SER A 2 3.46 -7.94 29.31
CA SER A 2 2.99 -9.33 29.45
C SER A 2 1.74 -9.62 28.60
N ALA A 3 0.65 -8.88 28.82
CA ALA A 3 -0.60 -9.04 28.06
C ALA A 3 -0.41 -8.94 26.53
N LEU A 4 0.48 -8.06 26.06
CA LEU A 4 0.79 -7.94 24.64
C LEU A 4 1.52 -9.17 24.11
N ARG A 5 2.51 -9.71 24.85
CA ARG A 5 3.21 -10.96 24.47
C ARG A 5 2.24 -12.13 24.40
N GLU A 6 1.38 -12.28 25.38
CA GLU A 6 0.35 -13.32 25.42
C GLU A 6 -0.62 -13.20 24.23
N ALA A 7 -1.05 -11.97 23.89
CA ALA A 7 -1.91 -11.71 22.75
C ALA A 7 -1.23 -12.11 21.42
N LEU A 8 0.04 -11.75 21.23
CA LEU A 8 0.81 -12.14 20.05
C LEU A 8 1.07 -13.65 19.98
N THR A 9 1.25 -14.32 21.12
CA THR A 9 1.35 -15.78 21.19
C THR A 9 0.06 -16.46 20.72
N ARG A 10 -1.11 -15.92 21.13
CA ARG A 10 -2.41 -16.42 20.63
C ARG A 10 -2.66 -16.10 19.15
N LEU A 11 -2.10 -14.99 18.65
CA LEU A 11 -2.20 -14.60 17.25
C LEU A 11 -1.37 -15.52 16.32
N ALA A 12 -0.18 -15.93 16.75
CA ALA A 12 0.79 -16.64 15.92
C ALA A 12 0.21 -17.85 15.14
N PRO A 13 -0.60 -18.75 15.74
CA PRO A 13 -1.19 -19.88 15.00
C PRO A 13 -2.28 -19.48 14.00
N LEU A 14 -2.75 -18.23 14.00
CA LEU A 14 -3.75 -17.70 13.06
C LEU A 14 -3.12 -17.05 11.84
N VAL A 15 -1.78 -16.96 11.80
CA VAL A 15 -1.01 -16.30 10.73
C VAL A 15 -0.22 -17.35 9.96
N ASP A 16 -0.71 -17.71 8.79
CA ASP A 16 -0.15 -18.78 7.96
C ASP A 16 0.68 -18.29 6.76
N GLY A 17 0.74 -16.96 6.56
CA GLY A 17 1.37 -16.34 5.39
C GLY A 17 0.50 -16.37 4.13
N PRO A 18 0.00 -17.52 3.65
CA PRO A 18 -0.87 -17.58 2.49
C PRO A 18 -2.24 -16.90 2.65
N GLN A 19 -2.91 -17.07 3.78
CA GLN A 19 -4.24 -16.51 4.04
C GLN A 19 -4.22 -15.30 4.97
N ALA A 20 -3.23 -15.23 5.87
CA ALA A 20 -3.09 -14.15 6.84
C ALA A 20 -1.65 -13.68 6.95
N VAL A 21 -1.44 -12.39 6.75
CA VAL A 21 -0.15 -11.69 6.96
C VAL A 21 -0.33 -10.65 8.06
N VAL A 22 0.68 -10.50 8.92
CA VAL A 22 0.67 -9.52 10.00
C VAL A 22 1.90 -8.62 9.91
N GLY A 23 1.67 -7.32 10.06
CA GLY A 23 2.69 -6.30 10.27
C GLY A 23 2.60 -5.73 11.69
N LEU A 24 3.76 -5.56 12.34
CA LEU A 24 3.87 -4.93 13.65
C LEU A 24 4.37 -3.49 13.48
N GLY A 25 3.61 -2.55 14.00
CA GLY A 25 4.01 -1.15 13.98
C GLY A 25 5.04 -0.82 15.07
N PRO A 26 5.71 0.35 14.94
CA PRO A 26 6.77 0.78 15.87
C PRO A 26 6.34 0.77 17.33
N ALA A 27 5.09 1.15 17.62
CA ALA A 27 4.56 1.19 18.98
C ALA A 27 4.50 -0.20 19.64
N VAL A 28 4.11 -1.23 18.91
CA VAL A 28 4.08 -2.62 19.41
C VAL A 28 5.49 -3.13 19.65
N VAL A 29 6.40 -2.90 18.71
CA VAL A 29 7.80 -3.32 18.83
C VAL A 29 8.46 -2.67 20.05
N ALA A 30 8.27 -1.37 20.24
CA ALA A 30 8.78 -0.64 21.43
C ALA A 30 8.16 -1.17 22.73
N ALA A 31 6.84 -1.43 22.77
CA ALA A 31 6.16 -1.98 23.96
C ALA A 31 6.63 -3.39 24.33
N LEU A 32 7.19 -4.15 23.39
CA LEU A 32 7.83 -5.44 23.62
C LEU A 32 9.27 -5.31 24.14
N GLY A 33 9.82 -4.10 24.18
CA GLY A 33 11.22 -3.85 24.52
C GLY A 33 12.19 -4.28 23.42
N ALA A 34 11.72 -4.33 22.17
CA ALA A 34 12.51 -4.72 21.00
C ALA A 34 12.81 -3.52 20.10
N THR A 35 13.79 -3.69 19.23
CA THR A 35 14.15 -2.72 18.20
C THR A 35 14.30 -3.46 16.86
N VAL A 36 13.72 -2.88 15.82
CA VAL A 36 13.91 -3.32 14.43
C VAL A 36 14.61 -2.17 13.68
N PRO A 37 15.84 -2.37 13.20
CA PRO A 37 16.54 -1.32 12.46
C PRO A 37 15.74 -0.82 11.28
N GLY A 38 15.58 0.49 11.14
CA GLY A 38 14.81 1.11 10.04
C GLY A 38 13.29 1.16 10.25
N LEU A 39 12.74 0.47 11.24
CA LEU A 39 11.30 0.57 11.55
C LEU A 39 11.00 1.93 12.17
N ARG A 40 10.17 2.70 11.52
CA ARG A 40 9.75 4.04 11.93
C ARG A 40 8.31 4.33 11.51
N PRO A 41 7.58 5.24 12.16
CA PRO A 41 6.31 5.71 11.64
C PRO A 41 6.54 6.51 10.34
N PHE A 42 5.58 6.44 9.44
CA PHE A 42 5.54 7.32 8.27
C PHE A 42 5.38 8.77 8.74
N ALA A 43 6.17 9.68 8.18
CA ALA A 43 6.03 11.12 8.43
C ALA A 43 5.01 11.71 7.45
N ALA A 44 4.07 12.52 7.95
CA ALA A 44 3.14 13.24 7.09
C ALA A 44 3.89 14.12 6.08
N LEU A 45 3.41 14.15 4.84
CA LEU A 45 3.97 14.97 3.79
C LEU A 45 2.98 16.09 3.44
N LYS A 46 3.54 17.27 3.16
CA LYS A 46 2.78 18.42 2.71
C LYS A 46 3.48 19.04 1.49
N GLY A 47 2.91 18.78 0.33
CA GLY A 47 3.34 19.33 -0.96
C GLY A 47 2.44 20.48 -1.43
N PRO A 48 2.70 21.04 -2.61
CA PRO A 48 1.87 22.09 -3.19
C PRO A 48 0.42 21.63 -3.42
N GLY A 49 -0.50 22.04 -2.54
CA GLY A 49 -1.92 21.68 -2.65
C GLY A 49 -2.28 20.24 -2.29
N VAL A 50 -1.35 19.45 -1.75
CA VAL A 50 -1.58 18.04 -1.37
C VAL A 50 -1.04 17.75 0.02
N GLU A 51 -1.74 16.87 0.72
CA GLU A 51 -1.33 16.37 2.03
C GLU A 51 -1.42 14.84 2.05
N VAL A 52 -0.39 14.20 2.59
CA VAL A 52 -0.35 12.76 2.85
C VAL A 52 -0.29 12.58 4.37
N PRO A 53 -1.35 12.06 5.00
CA PRO A 53 -1.41 11.98 6.46
C PRO A 53 -0.48 10.91 7.01
N ALA A 54 -0.05 11.08 8.26
CA ALA A 54 0.54 10.03 9.07
C ALA A 54 -0.51 9.48 10.03
N THR A 55 -0.82 8.21 9.92
CA THR A 55 -1.75 7.50 10.82
C THR A 55 -1.12 6.18 11.27
N PRO A 56 -0.10 6.25 12.15
CA PRO A 56 0.65 5.07 12.54
C PRO A 56 -0.26 4.00 13.14
N THR A 57 -0.09 2.78 12.69
CA THR A 57 -0.88 1.61 13.11
C THR A 57 -0.04 0.73 14.04
N ALA A 58 -0.63 0.30 15.15
CA ALA A 58 0.03 -0.58 16.10
C ALA A 58 0.23 -1.99 15.53
N LEU A 59 -0.79 -2.51 14.86
CA LEU A 59 -0.77 -3.82 14.21
C LEU A 59 -1.68 -3.78 12.98
N TRP A 60 -1.20 -4.35 11.89
CA TRP A 60 -1.94 -4.51 10.65
C TRP A 60 -2.07 -5.99 10.29
N CYS A 61 -3.27 -6.38 9.85
CA CYS A 61 -3.53 -7.72 9.35
C CYS A 61 -4.06 -7.65 7.92
N TRP A 62 -3.51 -8.49 7.04
CA TRP A 62 -4.04 -8.70 5.70
C TRP A 62 -4.58 -10.11 5.57
N LEU A 63 -5.90 -10.22 5.52
CA LEU A 63 -6.61 -11.47 5.33
C LEU A 63 -6.96 -11.64 3.85
N ARG A 64 -6.74 -12.84 3.31
CA ARG A 64 -6.95 -13.16 1.90
C ARG A 64 -7.83 -14.40 1.77
N GLY A 65 -8.81 -14.31 0.88
CA GLY A 65 -9.72 -15.42 0.60
C GLY A 65 -10.81 -15.01 -0.37
N THR A 66 -11.55 -15.97 -0.88
CA THR A 66 -12.70 -15.77 -1.77
C THR A 66 -14.04 -15.91 -1.05
N ASP A 67 -14.04 -16.49 0.14
CA ASP A 67 -15.22 -16.65 0.99
C ASP A 67 -15.26 -15.53 2.03
N ARG A 68 -16.15 -14.58 1.82
CA ARG A 68 -16.32 -13.41 2.69
C ARG A 68 -16.72 -13.80 4.12
N GLY A 69 -17.54 -14.84 4.29
CA GLY A 69 -17.94 -15.34 5.60
C GLY A 69 -16.76 -15.88 6.40
N LYS A 70 -15.86 -16.63 5.74
CA LYS A 70 -14.62 -17.10 6.37
C LYS A 70 -13.72 -15.94 6.78
N LEU A 71 -13.61 -14.89 5.96
CA LEU A 71 -12.82 -13.69 6.30
C LEU A 71 -13.40 -12.97 7.52
N VAL A 72 -14.72 -12.87 7.65
CA VAL A 72 -15.37 -12.33 8.86
C VAL A 72 -15.03 -13.16 10.09
N HIS A 73 -15.12 -14.49 10.01
CA HIS A 73 -14.76 -15.35 11.14
C HIS A 73 -13.28 -15.27 11.49
N ALA A 74 -12.39 -15.19 10.49
CA ALA A 74 -10.95 -14.99 10.72
C ALA A 74 -10.67 -13.65 11.41
N THR A 75 -11.29 -12.56 10.99
CA THR A 75 -11.19 -11.25 11.65
C THR A 75 -11.59 -11.34 13.12
N ARG A 76 -12.74 -11.97 13.42
CA ARG A 76 -13.21 -12.15 14.79
C ARG A 76 -12.28 -13.02 15.65
N ALA A 77 -11.67 -14.04 15.04
CA ALA A 77 -10.69 -14.89 15.75
C ALA A 77 -9.43 -14.10 16.11
N ILE A 78 -8.92 -13.28 15.17
CA ILE A 78 -7.77 -12.40 15.41
C ILE A 78 -8.10 -11.35 16.49
N GLU A 79 -9.26 -10.72 16.42
CA GLU A 79 -9.71 -9.74 17.40
C GLU A 79 -9.75 -10.36 18.82
N LYS A 80 -10.30 -11.56 18.97
CA LYS A 80 -10.31 -12.29 20.26
C LYS A 80 -8.91 -12.65 20.72
N ALA A 81 -8.02 -13.06 19.82
CA ALA A 81 -6.64 -13.40 20.18
C ALA A 81 -5.87 -12.18 20.68
N LEU A 82 -6.13 -11.00 20.13
CA LEU A 82 -5.44 -9.76 20.46
C LEU A 82 -6.02 -9.04 21.69
N ALA A 83 -7.28 -9.31 22.05
CA ALA A 83 -7.89 -8.72 23.25
C ALA A 83 -7.25 -9.26 24.55
N PRO A 84 -7.18 -8.46 25.62
CA PRO A 84 -7.52 -7.03 25.70
C PRO A 84 -6.34 -6.09 25.35
N ALA A 85 -5.22 -6.63 24.88
CA ALA A 85 -4.00 -5.84 24.63
C ALA A 85 -4.12 -4.87 23.45
N LEU A 86 -4.86 -5.28 22.43
CA LEU A 86 -5.15 -4.49 21.23
C LEU A 86 -6.64 -4.61 20.90
N ARG A 87 -7.18 -3.57 20.27
CA ARG A 87 -8.55 -3.53 19.76
C ARG A 87 -8.54 -3.29 18.26
N LEU A 88 -9.55 -3.81 17.56
CA LEU A 88 -9.79 -3.48 16.16
C LEU A 88 -10.28 -2.02 16.06
N GLU A 89 -9.58 -1.21 15.28
CA GLU A 89 -10.00 0.16 14.97
C GLU A 89 -10.74 0.24 13.64
N ARG A 90 -10.23 -0.50 12.64
CA ARG A 90 -10.78 -0.44 11.29
C ARG A 90 -10.59 -1.77 10.58
N ALA A 91 -11.60 -2.19 9.83
CA ALA A 91 -11.51 -3.24 8.83
C ALA A 91 -11.99 -2.69 7.48
N ILE A 92 -11.19 -2.87 6.44
CA ILE A 92 -11.52 -2.45 5.08
C ILE A 92 -11.61 -3.69 4.21
N GLU A 93 -12.77 -3.85 3.56
CA GLU A 93 -12.97 -4.92 2.60
C GLU A 93 -12.47 -4.46 1.23
N ALA A 94 -11.39 -5.08 0.77
CA ALA A 94 -10.84 -4.86 -0.56
C ALA A 94 -11.18 -6.05 -1.46
N PHE A 95 -11.25 -5.81 -2.76
CA PHE A 95 -11.68 -6.83 -3.73
C PHE A 95 -10.89 -6.73 -5.04
N ARG A 96 -10.91 -7.80 -5.82
CA ARG A 96 -10.40 -7.78 -7.19
C ARG A 96 -11.43 -7.18 -8.13
N HIS A 97 -10.97 -6.27 -8.99
CA HIS A 97 -11.80 -5.66 -10.03
C HIS A 97 -11.25 -5.99 -11.41
N GLY A 98 -11.96 -6.86 -12.13
CA GLY A 98 -11.69 -7.19 -13.52
C GLY A 98 -10.25 -7.62 -13.82
N ARG A 99 -9.97 -7.76 -15.11
CA ARG A 99 -8.62 -7.89 -15.65
C ARG A 99 -8.45 -6.94 -16.83
N GLY A 100 -7.29 -6.34 -16.93
CA GLY A 100 -6.91 -5.51 -18.06
C GLY A 100 -6.35 -6.33 -19.22
N PRO A 101 -5.93 -5.66 -20.30
CA PRO A 101 -5.44 -6.30 -21.53
C PRO A 101 -4.17 -7.15 -21.31
N ASN A 102 -3.34 -6.80 -20.31
CA ASN A 102 -2.12 -7.55 -19.97
C ASN A 102 -2.35 -8.57 -18.83
N GLY A 103 -3.60 -8.74 -18.40
CA GLY A 103 -3.98 -9.74 -17.40
C GLY A 103 -3.86 -9.30 -15.95
N HIS A 104 -3.38 -8.09 -15.68
CA HIS A 104 -3.33 -7.49 -14.34
C HIS A 104 -4.72 -7.07 -13.86
N GLY A 105 -4.88 -6.92 -12.55
CA GLY A 105 -6.09 -6.34 -11.98
C GLY A 105 -6.26 -4.88 -12.38
N ARG A 106 -7.49 -4.39 -12.37
CA ARG A 106 -7.77 -2.98 -12.61
C ARG A 106 -8.04 -2.26 -11.30
N ASP A 107 -7.62 -1.00 -11.24
CA ASP A 107 -8.18 -0.03 -10.31
C ASP A 107 -9.59 0.39 -10.75
N LEU A 108 -10.36 1.07 -9.88
CA LEU A 108 -11.73 1.53 -10.19
C LEU A 108 -11.77 2.60 -11.29
N THR A 109 -10.65 3.25 -11.58
CA THR A 109 -10.48 4.11 -12.76
C THR A 109 -10.46 3.32 -14.08
N GLY A 110 -10.34 1.99 -14.01
CA GLY A 110 -10.29 1.08 -15.15
C GLY A 110 -8.88 0.86 -15.73
N TYR A 111 -7.85 1.53 -15.22
CA TYR A 111 -6.46 1.25 -15.58
C TYR A 111 -5.93 0.02 -14.87
N GLU A 112 -4.98 -0.68 -15.49
CA GLU A 112 -4.29 -1.79 -14.84
C GLU A 112 -3.38 -1.28 -13.71
N ASP A 113 -3.40 -1.98 -12.57
CA ASP A 113 -2.51 -1.73 -11.45
C ASP A 113 -1.47 -2.86 -11.30
N GLY A 114 -0.27 -2.48 -10.88
CA GLY A 114 0.80 -3.42 -10.60
C GLY A 114 1.59 -3.91 -11.80
N THR A 115 1.44 -3.31 -12.98
CA THR A 115 2.18 -3.68 -14.21
C THR A 115 3.69 -3.52 -14.08
N GLU A 116 4.14 -2.58 -13.25
CA GLU A 116 5.56 -2.30 -12.98
C GLU A 116 6.07 -2.96 -11.69
N ASN A 117 5.38 -3.98 -11.19
CA ASN A 117 5.91 -4.78 -10.09
C ASN A 117 7.15 -5.54 -10.54
N PRO A 118 8.23 -5.55 -9.74
CA PRO A 118 9.32 -6.47 -10.00
C PRO A 118 8.84 -7.92 -9.88
N GLU A 119 9.46 -8.81 -10.63
CA GLU A 119 9.11 -10.23 -10.68
C GLU A 119 10.26 -11.14 -10.22
N ASN A 120 9.94 -12.34 -9.83
CA ASN A 120 10.90 -13.40 -9.46
C ASN A 120 11.95 -12.89 -8.45
N ALA A 121 13.23 -13.11 -8.71
CA ALA A 121 14.33 -12.68 -7.84
C ALA A 121 14.40 -11.15 -7.63
N ALA A 122 13.95 -10.36 -8.60
CA ALA A 122 13.85 -8.90 -8.45
C ALA A 122 12.77 -8.50 -7.44
N ALA A 123 11.65 -9.23 -7.39
CA ALA A 123 10.60 -9.03 -6.39
C ALA A 123 11.09 -9.31 -4.98
N GLU A 124 11.81 -10.42 -4.78
CA GLU A 124 12.43 -10.76 -3.49
C GLU A 124 13.46 -9.69 -3.06
N LYS A 125 14.33 -9.28 -3.98
CA LYS A 125 15.33 -8.22 -3.74
C LYS A 125 14.69 -6.87 -3.35
N ALA A 126 13.55 -6.54 -3.93
CA ALA A 126 12.83 -5.30 -3.63
C ALA A 126 12.09 -5.37 -2.30
N ALA A 127 11.43 -6.50 -2.01
CA ALA A 127 10.47 -6.64 -0.92
C ALA A 127 11.08 -7.16 0.39
N LEU A 128 12.13 -7.99 0.35
CA LEU A 128 12.61 -8.69 1.53
C LEU A 128 13.85 -8.02 2.14
N ALA A 129 13.83 -7.88 3.47
CA ALA A 129 14.96 -7.43 4.26
C ALA A 129 15.95 -8.60 4.44
N HIS A 130 17.23 -8.32 4.19
CA HIS A 130 18.33 -9.26 4.38
C HIS A 130 19.35 -8.72 5.39
N ARG A 131 20.09 -9.64 6.05
CA ARG A 131 21.15 -9.31 7.02
C ARG A 131 20.66 -8.48 8.22
N GLN A 132 19.39 -8.64 8.60
CA GLN A 132 18.79 -7.96 9.75
C GLN A 132 18.88 -8.77 11.06
N GLY A 133 19.47 -9.97 11.00
CA GLY A 133 19.59 -10.87 12.14
C GLY A 133 18.46 -11.91 12.23
N ALA A 134 18.53 -12.72 13.28
CA ALA A 134 17.60 -13.82 13.50
C ALA A 134 16.17 -13.30 13.68
N GLY A 135 15.22 -13.92 12.98
CA GLY A 135 13.80 -13.57 13.01
C GLY A 135 13.40 -12.36 12.16
N LEU A 136 14.36 -11.62 11.60
CA LEU A 136 14.08 -10.47 10.73
C LEU A 136 14.46 -10.71 9.26
N ASN A 137 15.37 -11.66 9.00
CA ASN A 137 15.72 -12.03 7.63
C ASN A 137 14.50 -12.61 6.91
N GLY A 138 14.21 -12.11 5.69
CA GLY A 138 13.05 -12.49 4.91
C GLY A 138 11.74 -11.79 5.34
N SER A 139 11.79 -10.88 6.31
CA SER A 139 10.68 -9.98 6.60
C SER A 139 10.60 -8.85 5.56
N SER A 140 9.50 -8.10 5.59
CA SER A 140 9.31 -6.91 4.76
C SER A 140 8.94 -5.72 5.63
N PHE A 141 9.35 -4.53 5.21
CA PHE A 141 8.71 -3.30 5.64
C PHE A 141 7.46 -3.10 4.78
N VAL A 142 6.34 -2.78 5.40
CA VAL A 142 5.08 -2.60 4.68
C VAL A 142 4.53 -1.21 4.88
N ALA A 143 4.23 -0.54 3.77
CA ALA A 143 3.49 0.72 3.75
C ALA A 143 2.04 0.44 3.36
N VAL A 144 1.10 0.97 4.15
CA VAL A 144 -0.34 0.78 3.96
C VAL A 144 -1.04 2.12 3.94
N GLN A 145 -1.78 2.40 2.86
CA GLN A 145 -2.56 3.63 2.73
C GLN A 145 -3.94 3.32 2.18
N GLN A 146 -4.96 3.92 2.77
CA GLN A 146 -6.29 3.97 2.18
C GLN A 146 -6.40 5.24 1.34
N TRP A 147 -6.65 5.10 0.05
CA TRP A 147 -6.88 6.19 -0.88
C TRP A 147 -8.35 6.29 -1.20
N LEU A 148 -8.89 7.50 -1.24
CA LEU A 148 -10.26 7.81 -1.63
C LEU A 148 -10.25 8.45 -3.01
N HIS A 149 -11.04 7.89 -3.94
CA HIS A 149 -11.19 8.41 -5.31
C HIS A 149 -12.44 9.28 -5.45
N ASP A 150 -12.33 10.37 -6.17
CA ASP A 150 -13.45 11.13 -6.73
C ASP A 150 -13.73 10.58 -8.14
N LEU A 151 -14.50 9.50 -8.20
CA LEU A 151 -14.85 8.85 -9.46
C LEU A 151 -15.74 9.74 -10.33
N ASP A 152 -16.58 10.60 -9.72
CA ASP A 152 -17.40 11.56 -10.47
C ASP A 152 -16.52 12.61 -11.16
N ALA A 153 -15.46 13.09 -10.51
CA ALA A 153 -14.49 13.99 -11.13
C ALA A 153 -13.74 13.28 -12.27
N PHE A 154 -13.32 12.03 -12.02
CA PHE A 154 -12.63 11.22 -13.04
C PHE A 154 -13.51 10.97 -14.28
N GLU A 155 -14.79 10.63 -14.11
CA GLU A 155 -15.72 10.39 -15.21
C GLU A 155 -16.01 11.64 -16.06
N ARG A 156 -15.90 12.83 -15.47
CA ARG A 156 -16.03 14.10 -16.20
C ARG A 156 -14.84 14.42 -17.10
N MET A 157 -13.69 13.80 -16.85
CA MET A 157 -12.49 13.97 -17.67
C MET A 157 -12.67 13.26 -19.02
N GLY A 158 -12.18 13.88 -20.09
CA GLY A 158 -12.08 13.22 -21.39
C GLY A 158 -11.04 12.09 -21.37
N THR A 159 -11.20 11.10 -22.24
CA THR A 159 -10.29 9.92 -22.30
C THR A 159 -8.82 10.33 -22.39
N ARG A 160 -8.48 11.35 -23.19
CA ARG A 160 -7.09 11.83 -23.33
C ARG A 160 -6.57 12.44 -22.02
N GLU A 161 -7.41 13.13 -21.28
CA GLU A 161 -7.06 13.71 -19.98
C GLU A 161 -6.82 12.62 -18.94
N GLN A 162 -7.69 11.60 -18.90
CA GLN A 162 -7.52 10.41 -18.06
C GLN A 162 -6.22 9.68 -18.41
N ASP A 163 -5.95 9.43 -19.70
CA ASP A 163 -4.73 8.76 -20.16
C ASP A 163 -3.48 9.59 -19.82
N ASN A 164 -3.51 10.91 -19.97
CA ASN A 164 -2.41 11.81 -19.60
C ASN A 164 -2.17 11.85 -18.08
N MET A 165 -3.24 11.80 -17.26
CA MET A 165 -3.12 11.76 -15.81
C MET A 165 -2.38 10.50 -15.34
N VAL A 166 -2.73 9.35 -15.92
CA VAL A 166 -2.08 8.08 -15.59
C VAL A 166 -0.72 7.95 -16.30
N GLY A 167 -0.61 8.41 -17.54
CA GLY A 167 0.53 8.25 -18.43
C GLY A 167 0.45 6.99 -19.29
N ARG A 168 -0.73 6.35 -19.37
CA ARG A 168 -0.99 5.14 -20.14
C ARG A 168 -2.36 5.19 -20.80
N ARG A 169 -2.51 4.50 -21.92
CA ARG A 169 -3.82 4.29 -22.54
C ARG A 169 -4.59 3.19 -21.83
N ARG A 170 -5.81 3.49 -21.38
CA ARG A 170 -6.64 2.53 -20.64
C ARG A 170 -6.99 1.27 -21.43
N ARG A 171 -7.13 1.38 -22.77
CA ARG A 171 -7.58 0.27 -23.62
C ARG A 171 -6.57 -0.86 -23.78
N ASP A 172 -5.26 -0.54 -23.79
CA ASP A 172 -4.17 -1.47 -24.10
C ASP A 172 -2.98 -1.36 -23.14
N ASN A 173 -3.08 -0.49 -22.14
CA ASN A 173 -2.04 -0.21 -21.14
C ASN A 173 -0.71 0.27 -21.71
N HIS A 174 -0.70 0.73 -22.96
CA HIS A 174 0.50 1.28 -23.59
C HIS A 174 0.91 2.59 -22.91
N GLU A 175 2.16 2.71 -22.52
CA GLU A 175 2.70 3.95 -21.96
C GLU A 175 2.78 5.03 -23.05
N LEU A 176 2.42 6.26 -22.67
CA LEU A 176 2.43 7.39 -23.59
C LEU A 176 3.84 7.98 -23.69
N ASP A 177 4.40 8.06 -24.89
CA ASP A 177 5.71 8.66 -25.14
C ASP A 177 5.74 10.13 -24.74
N ASP A 178 4.62 10.83 -24.98
CA ASP A 178 4.41 12.25 -24.69
C ASP A 178 3.68 12.53 -23.37
N ALA A 179 3.67 11.56 -22.44
CA ALA A 179 3.04 11.72 -21.12
C ALA A 179 3.57 12.98 -20.41
N PRO A 180 2.69 13.80 -19.79
CA PRO A 180 3.12 14.95 -19.01
C PRO A 180 4.07 14.57 -17.88
N ALA A 181 4.92 15.49 -17.43
CA ALA A 181 5.82 15.26 -16.28
C ALA A 181 5.07 14.93 -14.98
N SER A 182 3.81 15.38 -14.86
CA SER A 182 2.91 15.08 -13.75
C SER A 182 2.20 13.73 -13.85
N ALA A 183 2.31 13.01 -14.99
CA ALA A 183 1.68 11.71 -15.17
C ALA A 183 2.17 10.71 -14.12
N HIS A 184 1.25 9.93 -13.57
CA HIS A 184 1.52 9.00 -12.47
C HIS A 184 2.69 8.05 -12.77
N VAL A 185 2.75 7.46 -13.97
CA VAL A 185 3.86 6.57 -14.35
C VAL A 185 5.21 7.29 -14.33
N LYS A 186 5.27 8.58 -14.70
CA LYS A 186 6.51 9.38 -14.65
C LYS A 186 6.90 9.71 -13.20
N ARG A 187 5.92 9.97 -12.33
CA ARG A 187 6.17 10.26 -10.92
C ARG A 187 6.62 9.04 -10.12
N THR A 188 6.18 7.85 -10.54
CA THR A 188 6.44 6.58 -9.84
C THR A 188 7.38 5.63 -10.58
N ALA A 189 8.06 6.08 -11.66
CA ALA A 189 9.06 5.30 -12.39
C ALA A 189 10.21 4.90 -11.46
N GLN A 190 10.17 3.66 -10.96
CA GLN A 190 10.98 3.16 -9.84
C GLN A 190 12.49 3.17 -10.17
N GLU A 191 12.83 2.88 -11.41
CA GLU A 191 14.19 2.85 -11.97
C GLU A 191 14.82 4.25 -12.10
N SER A 192 13.99 5.30 -12.15
CA SER A 192 14.45 6.69 -12.32
C SER A 192 14.95 7.34 -11.04
N PHE A 193 14.76 6.69 -9.89
CA PHE A 193 15.27 7.17 -8.60
C PHE A 193 16.73 6.79 -8.39
N LYS A 194 17.42 7.55 -7.52
CA LYS A 194 18.81 7.28 -7.12
C LYS A 194 18.92 7.31 -5.60
N PRO A 195 19.07 6.15 -4.92
CA PRO A 195 19.01 4.80 -5.51
C PRO A 195 17.63 4.45 -6.07
N GLU A 196 17.57 3.43 -6.94
CA GLU A 196 16.30 2.92 -7.48
C GLU A 196 15.30 2.60 -6.35
N ALA A 197 14.02 2.93 -6.57
CA ALA A 197 12.99 2.88 -5.54
C ALA A 197 11.97 1.75 -5.79
N PHE A 198 12.44 0.54 -6.02
CA PHE A 198 11.57 -0.61 -6.24
C PHE A 198 10.85 -1.05 -4.97
N VAL A 199 9.55 -1.27 -5.09
CA VAL A 199 8.65 -1.87 -4.09
C VAL A 199 7.77 -2.93 -4.74
N LEU A 200 7.31 -3.92 -3.97
CA LEU A 200 6.35 -4.91 -4.43
C LEU A 200 4.94 -4.50 -3.99
N ARG A 201 4.11 -4.04 -4.93
CA ARG A 201 2.74 -3.60 -4.64
C ARG A 201 1.76 -4.76 -4.66
N ARG A 202 0.79 -4.73 -3.75
CA ARG A 202 -0.33 -5.67 -3.64
C ARG A 202 -1.62 -4.91 -3.32
N SER A 203 -1.81 -3.79 -3.98
CA SER A 203 -2.97 -2.92 -3.81
C SER A 203 -4.24 -3.56 -4.35
N MET A 204 -5.38 -3.15 -3.82
CA MET A 204 -6.70 -3.63 -4.25
C MET A 204 -7.74 -2.53 -4.09
N PRO A 205 -8.71 -2.42 -4.99
CA PRO A 205 -9.88 -1.56 -4.81
C PRO A 205 -10.64 -1.88 -3.53
N TRP A 206 -11.26 -0.85 -2.96
CA TRP A 206 -12.24 -0.97 -1.88
C TRP A 206 -13.44 -0.08 -2.16
N ALA A 207 -14.59 -0.43 -1.60
CA ALA A 207 -15.79 0.40 -1.63
C ALA A 207 -16.61 0.20 -0.36
N LEU A 208 -17.17 1.29 0.15
CA LEU A 208 -18.10 1.28 1.29
C LEU A 208 -19.09 2.43 1.09
N ASP A 209 -20.37 2.11 1.07
CA ASP A 209 -21.45 3.06 0.74
C ASP A 209 -21.19 3.77 -0.61
N ARG A 210 -21.04 5.09 -0.59
CA ARG A 210 -20.69 5.90 -1.77
C ARG A 210 -19.21 6.24 -1.87
N GLN A 211 -18.39 5.76 -0.97
CA GLN A 211 -16.94 5.97 -0.99
C GLN A 211 -16.24 4.78 -1.64
N ALA A 212 -15.26 5.06 -2.46
CA ALA A 212 -14.48 4.02 -3.14
C ALA A 212 -13.05 4.51 -3.39
N GLY A 213 -12.14 3.58 -3.62
CA GLY A 213 -10.75 3.93 -3.89
C GLY A 213 -9.82 2.73 -3.83
N LEU A 214 -8.58 2.94 -3.42
CA LEU A 214 -7.53 1.95 -3.40
C LEU A 214 -7.00 1.72 -1.99
N MET A 215 -6.95 0.47 -1.54
CA MET A 215 -6.06 0.05 -0.46
C MET A 215 -4.68 -0.19 -1.06
N PHE A 216 -3.82 0.81 -0.92
CA PHE A 216 -2.42 0.71 -1.35
C PHE A 216 -1.64 -0.09 -0.31
N VAL A 217 -0.96 -1.14 -0.77
CA VAL A 217 -0.07 -1.97 0.04
C VAL A 217 1.23 -2.17 -0.72
N ALA A 218 2.34 -1.74 -0.14
CA ALA A 218 3.66 -1.90 -0.73
C ALA A 218 4.62 -2.57 0.26
N PHE A 219 5.28 -3.61 -0.19
CA PHE A 219 6.33 -4.32 0.54
C PHE A 219 7.69 -3.87 0.04
N GLY A 220 8.58 -3.53 0.96
CA GLY A 220 9.94 -3.08 0.67
C GLY A 220 10.96 -3.70 1.60
N LYS A 221 12.22 -3.76 1.18
CA LYS A 221 13.37 -4.10 2.04
C LYS A 221 13.66 -3.03 3.10
N SER A 222 13.13 -1.82 2.91
CA SER A 222 13.09 -0.67 3.82
C SER A 222 11.92 0.23 3.43
N PHE A 223 11.64 1.30 4.19
CA PHE A 223 10.65 2.31 3.81
C PHE A 223 11.16 3.31 2.76
N ASP A 224 12.48 3.38 2.52
CA ASP A 224 13.10 4.46 1.74
C ASP A 224 12.54 4.56 0.31
N ALA A 225 12.31 3.41 -0.36
CA ALA A 225 11.77 3.38 -1.71
C ALA A 225 10.34 3.94 -1.77
N PHE A 226 9.48 3.53 -0.84
CA PHE A 226 8.12 4.05 -0.73
C PHE A 226 8.11 5.54 -0.41
N GLU A 227 8.90 5.97 0.57
CA GLU A 227 8.98 7.38 0.98
C GLU A 227 9.51 8.27 -0.16
N ALA A 228 10.50 7.80 -0.93
CA ALA A 228 11.01 8.52 -2.10
C ALA A 228 9.92 8.72 -3.16
N GLN A 229 9.16 7.67 -3.49
CA GLN A 229 8.03 7.77 -4.42
C GLN A 229 6.97 8.75 -3.92
N MET A 230 6.56 8.65 -2.66
CA MET A 230 5.55 9.54 -2.07
C MET A 230 6.00 11.01 -2.05
N ARG A 231 7.27 11.28 -1.76
CA ARG A 231 7.84 12.64 -1.82
C ARG A 231 7.76 13.23 -3.22
N ARG A 232 8.15 12.43 -4.24
CA ARG A 232 8.08 12.84 -5.64
C ARG A 232 6.64 13.05 -6.09
N MET A 233 5.71 12.14 -5.75
CA MET A 233 4.29 12.30 -6.03
C MET A 233 3.71 13.57 -5.40
N ALA A 234 4.11 13.88 -4.17
CA ALA A 234 3.69 15.10 -3.48
C ALA A 234 4.37 16.38 -3.99
N GLY A 235 5.24 16.30 -4.99
CA GLY A 235 5.94 17.45 -5.57
C GLY A 235 7.02 18.04 -4.68
N LEU A 236 7.54 17.30 -3.69
CA LEU A 236 8.52 17.82 -2.72
C LEU A 236 9.94 17.87 -3.29
N ASP A 237 10.21 17.16 -4.38
CA ASP A 237 11.55 17.08 -4.94
C ASP A 237 11.78 18.09 -6.08
N ASP A 238 10.72 18.42 -6.84
CA ASP A 238 10.79 19.25 -8.06
C ASP A 238 9.61 20.20 -8.26
N GLY A 239 8.67 20.26 -7.32
CA GLY A 239 7.46 21.08 -7.39
C GLY A 239 6.35 20.51 -8.27
N ILE A 240 6.57 19.35 -8.92
CA ILE A 240 5.59 18.73 -9.81
C ILE A 240 4.78 17.71 -9.02
N VAL A 241 3.51 18.01 -8.78
CA VAL A 241 2.56 17.11 -8.10
C VAL A 241 2.06 16.06 -9.09
N ASP A 242 1.95 14.82 -8.64
CA ASP A 242 1.37 13.71 -9.39
C ASP A 242 -0.09 14.03 -9.75
N ALA A 243 -0.43 13.87 -11.01
CA ALA A 243 -1.76 14.20 -11.52
C ALA A 243 -2.88 13.34 -10.89
N MET A 244 -2.58 12.15 -10.36
CA MET A 244 -3.56 11.33 -9.62
C MET A 244 -4.16 12.06 -8.42
N PHE A 245 -3.47 13.03 -7.82
CA PHE A 245 -4.04 13.84 -6.73
C PHE A 245 -5.22 14.73 -7.16
N GLN A 246 -5.49 14.85 -8.46
CA GLN A 246 -6.69 15.56 -8.95
C GLN A 246 -7.98 14.80 -8.63
N ILE A 247 -7.92 13.47 -8.54
CA ILE A 247 -9.09 12.61 -8.32
C ILE A 247 -8.91 11.65 -7.14
N SER A 248 -7.74 11.61 -6.53
CA SER A 248 -7.45 10.63 -5.48
C SER A 248 -6.65 11.28 -4.36
N ARG A 249 -6.98 10.93 -3.12
CA ARG A 249 -6.24 11.41 -1.95
C ARG A 249 -6.06 10.31 -0.92
N PRO A 250 -4.88 10.20 -0.28
CA PRO A 250 -4.71 9.30 0.84
C PRO A 250 -5.44 9.84 2.07
N VAL A 251 -6.17 8.96 2.75
CA VAL A 251 -6.88 9.27 4.00
C VAL A 251 -6.21 8.61 5.20
N THR A 252 -5.26 7.70 4.94
CA THR A 252 -4.37 7.12 5.96
C THR A 252 -2.94 7.03 5.42
N GLY A 253 -1.96 6.87 6.34
CA GLY A 253 -0.55 6.61 6.02
C GLY A 253 0.13 5.89 7.20
N ALA A 254 0.41 4.59 7.02
CA ALA A 254 1.06 3.75 8.01
C ALA A 254 2.12 2.85 7.38
#